data_dabd6e936b2b3975bde900a839a6fb6b
#
_entry.id   dabd6e936b2b3975bde900a839a6fb6b
#
_cell.length_a   1.000
_cell.length_b   1.000
_cell.length_c   1.000
_cell.angle_alpha   90.00
_cell.angle_beta   90.00
_cell.angle_gamma   90.00
#
_symmetry.space_group_name_H-M   'P 1'
#
loop_
_entity.id
_entity.type
_entity.pdbx_description
1 polymer ?
#
loop_
_entity_poly.entity_id
_entity_poly.type
_entity_poly.pdbx_seq_one_letter_code
_entity_poly.pdbx_strand_id
1 'polypeptide(L)'
;FIDEKYQFKSKPKVDAVITNQKNLPIAILTADCVPILICDHQKKIIAAIHAGWKGAYKGIVGRVIKFMLKKGSKPQNITAVIGPSISIDNYEVQNDFKNKFLKKDRRNKIFFRIKHKKLYFDLSNYVKSMLLKNKIKKIEKIKIDTFNLRNKFFSARRALSLKHADYGRNISIIMLY
;
A
#
# COMPACT_ATOMS: atom_id res chain seq x y z
N PHE A 1 -4.10 -13.91 -8.92
CA PHE A 1 -5.56 -13.89 -8.82
C PHE A 1 -6.02 -15.21 -8.24
N ILE A 2 -6.90 -15.14 -7.27
CA ILE A 2 -7.49 -16.32 -6.63
C ILE A 2 -8.94 -16.39 -7.09
N ASP A 3 -9.28 -17.40 -7.86
CA ASP A 3 -10.63 -17.76 -8.27
C ASP A 3 -10.99 -19.19 -7.82
N GLU A 4 -12.16 -19.68 -8.15
CA GLU A 4 -12.64 -21.01 -7.75
C GLU A 4 -11.75 -22.19 -8.23
N LYS A 5 -10.94 -21.96 -9.27
CA LYS A 5 -9.99 -22.93 -9.80
C LYS A 5 -8.64 -22.92 -9.10
N TYR A 6 -8.41 -21.92 -8.21
CA TYR A 6 -7.14 -21.77 -7.52
C TYR A 6 -6.97 -22.81 -6.42
N GLN A 7 -5.92 -23.62 -6.53
CA GLN A 7 -5.57 -24.62 -5.50
C GLN A 7 -4.45 -24.06 -4.61
N PHE A 8 -4.71 -23.99 -3.31
CA PHE A 8 -3.73 -23.59 -2.32
C PHE A 8 -2.74 -24.73 -2.04
N LYS A 9 -1.65 -24.81 -2.80
CA LYS A 9 -0.54 -25.75 -2.49
C LYS A 9 0.35 -25.25 -1.34
N SER A 10 0.47 -23.93 -1.20
CA SER A 10 1.22 -23.25 -0.14
C SER A 10 0.80 -21.79 -0.06
N LYS A 11 1.13 -21.11 1.06
CA LYS A 11 0.89 -19.67 1.21
C LYS A 11 1.69 -18.88 0.15
N PRO A 12 1.06 -18.13 -0.76
CA PRO A 12 1.78 -17.40 -1.79
C PRO A 12 2.61 -16.27 -1.20
N LYS A 13 3.88 -16.18 -1.58
CA LYS A 13 4.78 -15.06 -1.23
C LYS A 13 4.62 -13.93 -2.26
N VAL A 14 3.62 -13.08 -2.05
CA VAL A 14 3.24 -11.99 -2.98
C VAL A 14 2.93 -10.70 -2.23
N ASP A 15 3.13 -9.56 -2.88
CA ASP A 15 2.80 -8.24 -2.35
C ASP A 15 1.36 -7.78 -2.70
N ALA A 16 0.61 -8.57 -3.47
CA ALA A 16 -0.80 -8.28 -3.75
C ALA A 16 -1.59 -9.56 -3.99
N VAL A 17 -2.81 -9.59 -3.47
CA VAL A 17 -3.78 -10.65 -3.69
C VAL A 17 -5.05 -10.04 -4.25
N ILE A 18 -5.66 -10.69 -5.25
CA ILE A 18 -6.90 -10.26 -5.88
C ILE A 18 -7.83 -11.47 -5.96
N THR A 19 -9.10 -11.30 -5.64
CA THR A 19 -10.10 -12.37 -5.73
C THR A 19 -11.48 -11.83 -6.12
N ASN A 20 -12.30 -12.70 -6.65
CA ASN A 20 -13.75 -12.52 -6.85
C ASN A 20 -14.57 -13.54 -6.04
N GLN A 21 -13.91 -14.34 -5.21
CA GLN A 21 -14.61 -15.34 -4.39
C GLN A 21 -15.29 -14.70 -3.20
N LYS A 22 -16.55 -15.07 -2.96
CA LYS A 22 -17.28 -14.75 -1.74
C LYS A 22 -16.78 -15.58 -0.57
N ASN A 23 -16.91 -15.02 0.63
CA ASN A 23 -16.55 -15.67 1.89
C ASN A 23 -15.07 -16.10 1.99
N LEU A 24 -14.21 -15.57 1.07
CA LEU A 24 -12.77 -15.76 1.13
C LEU A 24 -12.10 -14.46 1.59
N PRO A 25 -11.67 -14.35 2.85
CA PRO A 25 -10.91 -13.20 3.32
C PRO A 25 -9.51 -13.20 2.68
N ILE A 26 -9.11 -12.08 2.11
CA ILE A 26 -7.74 -11.85 1.69
C ILE A 26 -7.09 -10.78 2.57
N ALA A 27 -5.82 -10.96 2.90
CA ALA A 27 -5.13 -10.11 3.85
C ALA A 27 -3.69 -9.81 3.42
N ILE A 28 -3.17 -8.69 3.91
CA ILE A 28 -1.77 -8.33 3.84
C ILE A 28 -1.25 -7.93 5.22
N LEU A 29 0.04 -8.15 5.42
CA LEU A 29 0.75 -7.78 6.64
C LEU A 29 1.69 -6.62 6.35
N THR A 30 1.65 -5.59 7.19
CA THR A 30 2.53 -4.42 7.08
C THR A 30 3.08 -4.01 8.45
N ALA A 31 4.25 -3.37 8.45
CA ALA A 31 4.76 -2.56 9.54
C ALA A 31 5.45 -1.37 8.87
N ASP A 32 4.78 -0.21 8.86
CA ASP A 32 5.11 1.04 8.18
C ASP A 32 4.80 1.11 6.67
N CYS A 33 4.91 0.01 5.92
CA CYS A 33 4.50 -0.01 4.52
C CYS A 33 3.00 0.28 4.38
N VAL A 34 2.58 0.85 3.26
CA VAL A 34 1.19 1.26 3.01
C VAL A 34 0.34 0.05 2.63
N PRO A 35 -0.66 -0.33 3.44
CA PRO A 35 -1.68 -1.28 3.02
C PRO A 35 -2.74 -0.57 2.17
N ILE A 36 -3.19 -1.22 1.09
CA ILE A 36 -4.27 -0.72 0.26
C ILE A 36 -5.29 -1.82 0.09
N LEU A 37 -6.55 -1.54 0.44
CA LEU A 37 -7.67 -2.41 0.17
C LEU A 37 -8.51 -1.79 -0.95
N ILE A 38 -8.85 -2.59 -1.95
CA ILE A 38 -9.58 -2.15 -3.14
C ILE A 38 -10.81 -3.03 -3.32
N CYS A 39 -11.95 -2.41 -3.67
CA CYS A 39 -13.18 -3.09 -4.00
C CYS A 39 -13.81 -2.50 -5.27
N ASP A 40 -14.16 -3.35 -6.21
CA ASP A 40 -15.17 -3.08 -7.23
C ASP A 40 -16.46 -3.80 -6.84
N HIS A 41 -17.42 -3.05 -6.30
CA HIS A 41 -18.68 -3.60 -5.80
C HIS A 41 -19.61 -4.09 -6.91
N GLN A 42 -19.47 -3.62 -8.17
CA GLN A 42 -20.27 -4.10 -9.30
C GLN A 42 -19.72 -5.42 -9.85
N LYS A 43 -18.42 -5.51 -10.04
CA LYS A 43 -17.76 -6.75 -10.54
C LYS A 43 -17.48 -7.76 -9.45
N LYS A 44 -17.73 -7.41 -8.17
CA LYS A 44 -17.43 -8.29 -7.03
C LYS A 44 -15.96 -8.75 -7.06
N ILE A 45 -15.04 -7.82 -7.28
CA ILE A 45 -13.61 -8.08 -7.27
C ILE A 45 -12.98 -7.23 -6.16
N ILE A 46 -12.18 -7.87 -5.32
CA ILE A 46 -11.42 -7.21 -4.26
C ILE A 46 -9.93 -7.44 -4.42
N ALA A 47 -9.14 -6.53 -3.87
CA ALA A 47 -7.68 -6.67 -3.81
C ALA A 47 -7.14 -6.15 -2.48
N ALA A 48 -6.09 -6.81 -1.98
CA ALA A 48 -5.27 -6.36 -0.87
C ALA A 48 -3.83 -6.20 -1.35
N ILE A 49 -3.22 -5.02 -1.13
CA ILE A 49 -1.89 -4.67 -1.65
C ILE A 49 -0.98 -4.21 -0.51
N HIS A 50 0.20 -4.79 -0.42
CA HIS A 50 1.32 -4.31 0.36
C HIS A 50 2.18 -3.36 -0.50
N ALA A 51 2.08 -2.07 -0.26
CA ALA A 51 2.84 -1.07 -0.98
C ALA A 51 3.98 -0.51 -0.12
N GLY A 52 5.05 -1.28 0.03
CA GLY A 52 6.33 -0.75 0.47
C GLY A 52 6.94 0.14 -0.62
N TRP A 53 7.94 0.96 -0.29
CA TRP A 53 8.50 1.91 -1.25
C TRP A 53 9.03 1.26 -2.55
N LYS A 54 9.64 0.07 -2.47
CA LYS A 54 10.13 -0.67 -3.65
C LYS A 54 8.97 -1.12 -4.53
N GLY A 55 7.92 -1.71 -3.95
CA GLY A 55 6.72 -2.15 -4.66
C GLY A 55 5.97 -0.98 -5.29
N ALA A 56 5.78 0.11 -4.55
CA ALA A 56 5.17 1.35 -5.04
C ALA A 56 6.01 1.96 -6.18
N TYR A 57 7.32 2.09 -6.01
CA TYR A 57 8.23 2.55 -7.06
C TYR A 57 8.15 1.69 -8.32
N LYS A 58 8.10 0.36 -8.19
CA LYS A 58 7.96 -0.59 -9.31
C LYS A 58 6.53 -0.63 -9.89
N GLY A 59 5.57 0.12 -9.33
CA GLY A 59 4.23 0.29 -9.88
C GLY A 59 3.24 -0.82 -9.54
N ILE A 60 3.34 -1.45 -8.37
CA ILE A 60 2.44 -2.53 -7.95
C ILE A 60 0.96 -2.10 -8.00
N VAL A 61 0.65 -0.87 -7.56
CA VAL A 61 -0.71 -0.32 -7.57
C VAL A 61 -1.29 -0.31 -8.99
N GLY A 62 -0.53 0.22 -9.96
CA GLY A 62 -0.98 0.26 -11.35
C GLY A 62 -1.16 -1.12 -11.96
N ARG A 63 -0.31 -2.10 -11.60
CA ARG A 63 -0.45 -3.49 -12.07
C ARG A 63 -1.72 -4.14 -11.55
N VAL A 64 -2.04 -3.97 -10.27
CA VAL A 64 -3.28 -4.49 -9.68
C VAL A 64 -4.50 -3.86 -10.35
N ILE A 65 -4.53 -2.53 -10.48
CA ILE A 65 -5.67 -1.86 -11.13
C ILE A 65 -5.82 -2.31 -12.59
N LYS A 66 -4.73 -2.36 -13.37
CA LYS A 66 -4.77 -2.87 -14.75
C LYS A 66 -5.32 -4.29 -14.83
N PHE A 67 -4.97 -5.15 -13.88
CA PHE A 67 -5.51 -6.51 -13.81
C PHE A 67 -7.01 -6.48 -13.54
N MET A 68 -7.49 -5.70 -12.56
CA MET A 68 -8.93 -5.56 -12.27
C MET A 68 -9.69 -5.04 -13.49
N LEU A 69 -9.13 -4.06 -14.22
CA LEU A 69 -9.74 -3.55 -15.46
C LEU A 69 -9.82 -4.64 -16.54
N LYS A 70 -8.80 -5.49 -16.70
CA LYS A 70 -8.86 -6.65 -17.61
C LYS A 70 -9.93 -7.66 -17.21
N LYS A 71 -10.28 -7.74 -15.93
CA LYS A 71 -11.40 -8.56 -15.43
C LYS A 71 -12.76 -7.85 -15.52
N GLY A 72 -12.84 -6.71 -16.20
CA GLY A 72 -14.07 -5.97 -16.48
C GLY A 72 -14.44 -4.92 -15.44
N SER A 73 -13.60 -4.64 -14.47
CA SER A 73 -13.78 -3.49 -13.57
C SER A 73 -13.72 -2.17 -14.33
N LYS A 74 -14.42 -1.15 -13.81
CA LYS A 74 -14.36 0.22 -14.34
C LYS A 74 -13.84 1.16 -13.25
N PRO A 75 -12.95 2.12 -13.56
CA PRO A 75 -12.36 2.99 -12.54
C PRO A 75 -13.35 3.70 -11.62
N GLN A 76 -14.51 4.11 -12.16
CA GLN A 76 -15.56 4.79 -11.40
C GLN A 76 -16.27 3.90 -10.38
N ASN A 77 -16.19 2.57 -10.53
CA ASN A 77 -16.80 1.58 -9.65
C ASN A 77 -15.83 1.11 -8.55
N ILE A 78 -14.55 1.47 -8.69
CA ILE A 78 -13.51 1.07 -7.76
C ILE A 78 -13.42 2.06 -6.61
N THR A 79 -13.50 1.54 -5.40
CA THR A 79 -13.17 2.24 -4.17
C THR A 79 -11.86 1.69 -3.61
N ALA A 80 -10.97 2.57 -3.16
CA ALA A 80 -9.70 2.22 -2.54
C ALA A 80 -9.58 2.85 -1.15
N VAL A 81 -9.12 2.08 -0.18
CA VAL A 81 -8.78 2.56 1.17
C VAL A 81 -7.28 2.39 1.40
N ILE A 82 -6.62 3.47 1.72
CA ILE A 82 -5.22 3.49 2.16
C ILE A 82 -5.22 3.41 3.69
N GLY A 83 -4.70 2.32 4.24
CA GLY A 83 -4.69 2.07 5.67
C GLY A 83 -3.53 2.76 6.41
N PRO A 84 -3.43 2.54 7.75
CA PRO A 84 -2.37 3.08 8.59
C PRO A 84 -0.98 2.71 8.07
N SER A 85 -0.07 3.67 8.07
CA SER A 85 1.30 3.52 7.60
C SER A 85 2.21 4.56 8.24
N ILE A 86 3.52 4.46 8.05
CA ILE A 86 4.44 5.49 8.53
C ILE A 86 4.14 6.84 7.89
N SER A 87 4.05 7.89 8.69
CA SER A 87 3.81 9.25 8.20
C SER A 87 5.07 9.88 7.60
N ILE A 88 4.89 10.96 6.83
CA ILE A 88 6.01 11.76 6.34
C ILE A 88 6.87 12.31 7.49
N ASP A 89 6.29 12.53 8.67
CA ASP A 89 7.02 13.08 9.82
C ASP A 89 8.07 12.13 10.39
N ASN A 90 7.91 10.83 10.14
CA ASN A 90 8.75 9.77 10.70
C ASN A 90 9.46 8.91 9.65
N TYR A 91 9.18 9.13 8.35
CA TYR A 91 9.81 8.35 7.29
C TYR A 91 11.04 9.09 6.72
N GLU A 92 12.09 9.16 7.52
CA GLU A 92 13.40 9.68 7.09
C GLU A 92 14.01 8.79 6.01
N VAL A 93 14.55 9.41 4.95
CA VAL A 93 15.20 8.76 3.80
C VAL A 93 16.48 9.50 3.41
N GLN A 94 17.34 8.87 2.60
CA GLN A 94 18.60 9.44 2.14
C GLN A 94 18.47 10.11 0.76
N ASN A 95 19.48 10.87 0.34
CA ASN A 95 19.49 11.58 -0.93
C ASN A 95 19.47 10.66 -2.15
N ASP A 96 20.15 9.50 -2.08
CA ASP A 96 20.11 8.50 -3.14
C ASP A 96 18.68 7.97 -3.41
N PHE A 97 17.89 7.81 -2.33
CA PHE A 97 16.47 7.47 -2.43
C PHE A 97 15.70 8.55 -3.18
N LYS A 98 15.87 9.83 -2.81
CA LYS A 98 15.23 10.96 -3.50
C LYS A 98 15.64 11.01 -4.98
N ASN A 99 16.92 10.90 -5.27
CA ASN A 99 17.44 10.93 -6.64
C ASN A 99 16.82 9.84 -7.51
N LYS A 100 16.66 8.61 -6.98
CA LYS A 100 15.98 7.51 -7.66
C LYS A 100 14.54 7.88 -8.06
N PHE A 101 13.77 8.49 -7.16
CA PHE A 101 12.40 8.90 -7.45
C PHE A 101 12.34 10.08 -8.44
N LEU A 102 13.26 11.04 -8.35
CA LEU A 102 13.32 12.17 -9.27
C LEU A 102 13.78 11.76 -10.68
N LYS A 103 14.70 10.79 -10.80
CA LYS A 103 15.10 10.22 -12.09
C LYS A 103 13.92 9.56 -12.80
N LYS A 104 13.00 8.93 -12.06
CA LYS A 104 11.79 8.32 -12.62
C LYS A 104 10.77 9.36 -13.09
N ASP A 105 10.54 10.40 -12.30
CA ASP A 105 9.63 11.50 -12.60
C ASP A 105 9.95 12.69 -11.69
N ARG A 106 10.39 13.81 -12.26
CA ARG A 106 10.75 15.04 -11.50
C ARG A 106 9.60 15.57 -10.64
N ARG A 107 8.33 15.31 -11.02
CA ARG A 107 7.15 15.69 -10.24
C ARG A 107 7.09 15.02 -8.88
N ASN A 108 7.81 13.91 -8.68
CA ASN A 108 7.88 13.23 -7.39
C ASN A 108 8.50 14.08 -6.28
N LYS A 109 9.13 15.24 -6.61
CA LYS A 109 9.67 16.18 -5.61
C LYS A 109 8.65 16.59 -4.54
N ILE A 110 7.36 16.64 -4.87
CA ILE A 110 6.27 17.03 -3.96
C ILE A 110 6.07 16.05 -2.79
N PHE A 111 6.55 14.82 -2.89
CA PHE A 111 6.45 13.80 -1.84
C PHE A 111 7.63 13.85 -0.87
N PHE A 112 8.56 14.79 -1.05
CA PHE A 112 9.73 14.95 -0.20
C PHE A 112 9.64 16.25 0.60
N ARG A 113 10.05 16.18 1.87
CA ARG A 113 10.14 17.33 2.77
C ARG A 113 11.47 17.34 3.50
N ILE A 114 12.09 18.52 3.63
CA ILE A 114 13.26 18.71 4.47
C ILE A 114 12.79 19.31 5.80
N LYS A 115 13.19 18.71 6.91
CA LYS A 115 12.93 19.17 8.26
C LYS A 115 14.18 18.90 9.13
N HIS A 116 14.67 19.91 9.85
CA HIS A 116 15.89 19.80 10.67
C HIS A 116 17.07 19.16 9.92
N LYS A 117 17.36 19.63 8.70
CA LYS A 117 18.42 19.12 7.80
C LYS A 117 18.26 17.65 7.39
N LYS A 118 17.17 16.99 7.73
CA LYS A 118 16.85 15.60 7.36
C LYS A 118 15.79 15.57 6.27
N LEU A 119 15.87 14.55 5.42
CA LEU A 119 14.96 14.35 4.30
C LEU A 119 13.92 13.31 4.67
N TYR A 120 12.65 13.61 4.37
CA TYR A 120 11.51 12.74 4.65
C TYR A 120 10.70 12.47 3.39
N PHE A 121 10.04 11.31 3.32
CA PHE A 121 9.24 10.89 2.17
C PHE A 121 7.80 10.55 2.55
N ASP A 122 6.83 11.08 1.79
CA ASP A 122 5.40 10.79 1.95
C ASP A 122 4.99 9.60 1.07
N LEU A 123 5.23 8.38 1.58
CA LEU A 123 4.90 7.16 0.87
C LEU A 123 3.38 7.03 0.64
N SER A 124 2.56 7.41 1.63
CA SER A 124 1.11 7.28 1.54
C SER A 124 0.50 8.21 0.48
N ASN A 125 0.96 9.45 0.36
CA ASN A 125 0.51 10.34 -0.71
C ASN A 125 1.12 9.98 -2.07
N TYR A 126 2.34 9.45 -2.12
CA TYR A 126 2.88 8.86 -3.34
C TYR A 126 2.01 7.71 -3.86
N VAL A 127 1.59 6.79 -2.98
CA VAL A 127 0.66 5.70 -3.30
C VAL A 127 -0.71 6.26 -3.76
N LYS A 128 -1.27 7.25 -3.04
CA LYS A 128 -2.51 7.92 -3.44
C LYS A 128 -2.40 8.48 -4.87
N SER A 129 -1.26 9.09 -5.21
CA SER A 129 -1.04 9.62 -6.56
C SER A 129 -1.06 8.52 -7.63
N MET A 130 -0.60 7.29 -7.30
CA MET A 130 -0.67 6.15 -8.23
C MET A 130 -2.11 5.70 -8.48
N LEU A 131 -2.97 5.71 -7.46
CA LEU A 131 -4.40 5.45 -7.61
C LEU A 131 -5.05 6.49 -8.53
N LEU A 132 -4.80 7.78 -8.27
CA LEU A 132 -5.31 8.89 -9.09
C LEU A 132 -4.84 8.81 -10.56
N LYS A 133 -3.55 8.50 -10.80
CA LYS A 133 -3.01 8.29 -12.15
C LYS A 133 -3.71 7.15 -12.90
N ASN A 134 -4.26 6.17 -12.18
CA ASN A 134 -5.08 5.10 -12.74
C ASN A 134 -6.59 5.42 -12.74
N LYS A 135 -6.96 6.70 -12.63
CA LYS A 135 -8.34 7.23 -12.68
C LYS A 135 -9.24 6.77 -11.55
N ILE A 136 -8.69 6.21 -10.46
CA ILE A 136 -9.46 5.88 -9.26
C ILE A 136 -9.67 7.18 -8.48
N LYS A 137 -10.94 7.59 -8.32
CA LYS A 137 -11.32 8.85 -7.63
C LYS A 137 -11.87 8.62 -6.22
N LYS A 138 -12.52 7.47 -5.98
CA LYS A 138 -13.05 7.10 -4.66
C LYS A 138 -11.93 6.54 -3.80
N ILE A 139 -11.20 7.42 -3.12
CA ILE A 139 -10.03 7.06 -2.31
C ILE A 139 -10.21 7.63 -0.91
N GLU A 140 -10.27 6.75 0.07
CA GLU A 140 -10.18 7.11 1.48
C GLU A 140 -8.76 6.86 1.99
N LYS A 141 -8.33 7.66 2.96
CA LYS A 141 -7.01 7.52 3.59
C LYS A 141 -7.14 7.66 5.09
N ILE A 142 -6.79 6.60 5.79
CA ILE A 142 -6.71 6.58 7.24
C ILE A 142 -5.40 7.26 7.66
N LYS A 143 -5.51 8.44 8.27
CA LYS A 143 -4.37 9.29 8.66
C LYS A 143 -3.80 8.87 10.04
N ILE A 144 -3.44 7.61 10.18
CA ILE A 144 -2.83 7.08 11.41
C ILE A 144 -1.38 6.71 11.13
N ASP A 145 -0.46 7.26 11.92
CA ASP A 145 0.97 6.97 11.84
C ASP A 145 1.32 5.74 12.66
N THR A 146 1.83 4.71 12.00
CA THR A 146 2.25 3.47 12.67
C THR A 146 3.49 3.64 13.53
N PHE A 147 4.34 4.64 13.24
CA PHE A 147 5.52 4.93 14.05
C PHE A 147 5.18 5.47 15.43
N ASN A 148 4.08 6.22 15.56
CA ASN A 148 3.66 6.79 16.84
C ASN A 148 3.15 5.67 17.77
N LEU A 149 3.84 5.47 18.90
CA LEU A 149 3.53 4.42 19.87
C LEU A 149 2.10 4.53 20.44
N ARG A 150 1.58 5.75 20.61
CA ARG A 150 0.22 6.01 21.12
C ARG A 150 -0.88 5.39 20.24
N ASN A 151 -0.59 5.18 18.96
CA ASN A 151 -1.54 4.57 18.02
C ASN A 151 -1.59 3.04 18.13
N LYS A 152 -0.74 2.41 18.94
CA LYS A 152 -0.72 0.96 19.23
C LYS A 152 -0.54 0.07 17.99
N PHE A 153 0.16 0.58 16.94
CA PHE A 153 0.52 -0.19 15.76
C PHE A 153 1.97 -0.71 15.87
N PHE A 154 2.24 -1.83 15.23
CA PHE A 154 3.62 -2.27 14.99
C PHE A 154 4.29 -1.39 13.93
N SER A 155 5.57 -1.06 14.15
CA SER A 155 6.38 -0.25 13.25
C SER A 155 7.79 -0.81 13.15
N ALA A 156 8.18 -1.17 11.93
CA ALA A 156 9.53 -1.63 11.62
C ALA A 156 10.58 -0.54 11.90
N ARG A 157 10.29 0.71 11.50
CA ARG A 157 11.18 1.85 11.71
C ARG A 157 11.41 2.11 13.20
N ARG A 158 10.36 2.04 14.01
CA ARG A 158 10.47 2.21 15.47
C ARG A 158 11.25 1.07 16.09
N ALA A 159 10.97 -0.18 15.74
CA ALA A 159 11.70 -1.33 16.25
C ALA A 159 13.19 -1.25 15.94
N LEU A 160 13.54 -0.92 14.67
CA LEU A 160 14.92 -0.72 14.26
C LEU A 160 15.60 0.42 15.02
N SER A 161 14.90 1.54 15.28
CA SER A 161 15.45 2.64 16.06
C SER A 161 15.72 2.28 17.52
N LEU A 162 14.95 1.33 18.05
CA LEU A 162 15.11 0.76 19.39
C LEU A 162 16.04 -0.47 19.44
N LYS A 163 16.67 -0.80 18.31
CA LYS A 163 17.56 -1.97 18.16
C LYS A 163 16.90 -3.32 18.50
N HIS A 164 15.59 -3.44 18.28
CA HIS A 164 14.89 -4.72 18.45
C HIS A 164 15.27 -5.68 17.31
N ALA A 165 15.47 -6.97 17.65
CA ALA A 165 15.83 -8.01 16.68
C ALA A 165 14.69 -8.36 15.72
N ASP A 166 13.42 -8.22 16.17
CA ASP A 166 12.22 -8.49 15.36
C ASP A 166 11.08 -7.53 15.75
N TYR A 167 10.01 -7.54 14.98
CA TYR A 167 8.83 -6.72 15.20
C TYR A 167 7.56 -7.41 14.67
N GLY A 168 6.42 -7.15 15.33
CA GLY A 168 5.12 -7.61 14.88
C GLY A 168 4.67 -6.98 13.57
N ARG A 169 3.52 -7.45 13.06
CA ARG A 169 2.90 -6.96 11.83
C ARG A 169 1.45 -6.57 12.10
N ASN A 170 1.00 -5.54 11.42
CA ASN A 170 -0.39 -5.12 11.37
C ASN A 170 -1.07 -5.84 10.21
N ILE A 171 -2.26 -6.36 10.41
CA ILE A 171 -3.03 -7.03 9.38
C ILE A 171 -4.10 -6.10 8.81
N SER A 172 -4.26 -6.10 7.48
CA SER A 172 -5.36 -5.45 6.77
C SER A 172 -6.11 -6.50 5.97
N ILE A 173 -7.42 -6.61 6.18
CA ILE A 173 -8.26 -7.70 5.65
C ILE A 173 -9.42 -7.10 4.86
N ILE A 174 -9.79 -7.77 3.77
CA ILE A 174 -11.00 -7.50 2.99
C ILE A 174 -11.64 -8.81 2.52
N MET A 175 -12.96 -8.85 2.49
CA MET A 175 -13.74 -10.03 2.07
C MET A 175 -15.00 -9.59 1.31
N LEU A 176 -15.41 -10.39 0.32
CA LEU A 176 -16.75 -10.33 -0.29
C LEU A 176 -17.69 -11.28 0.46
N TYR A 177 -18.90 -10.85 0.69
CA TYR A 177 -19.99 -11.65 1.26
C TYR A 177 -21.23 -11.65 0.37
#